data_c161fabc7e4236ebfa5f55ae72e2a2a9
#
_entry.id   c161fabc7e4236ebfa5f55ae72e2a2a9
#
_cell.length_a   1.000
_cell.length_b   1.000
_cell.length_c   1.000
_cell.angle_alpha   90.00
_cell.angle_beta   90.00
_cell.angle_gamma   90.00
#
_symmetry.space_group_name_H-M   'P 1'
#
loop_
_entity.id
_entity.type
_entity.pdbx_description
1 polymer ?
#
loop_
_entity_poly.entity_id
_entity_poly.type
_entity_poly.pdbx_seq_one_letter_code
_entity_poly.pdbx_strand_id
1 'polypeptide(L)'
;MPETCSAPSGQKPFSFGLDPWTLAYVVVPIIAISPLATFVMFPYIMRGLGSLLGLYLRKKTEGRRAQLLELMNAEQESFARTSRKAASGSKDNVQAQASGSAEKSDANWTGVVGFFHPFCNAGGGGERVLWAAIKTTQERYPKALCVVYTGDHEVNKQAMLARVKTRFNIDLHPPSVNFLYLSTRHLVLASTWPHFTLLGQSLGSVVLAWDAFQLLVPDIFIDTMGYAFSLGLSKLLFRRVPTCAYVHYPTISTDMLQSLDPESKTGTQGVNAGKGVGFRGKAKKFYWRLFAALYSRMGSTVDVVMTNSTWTQDHVQRLWGPYRQGKARNYPIAVNYPPCAVEELEAAVEVSEASEKKREKALVYIAQFRPEKNHTLIIQSFADFLKTESEAAKDAKLVLIGSVRDDHDSKRVYTLRLLVNELGIKDRVEFHLDASWPEILDWLQRASVGVNGMWNEHFGIGVVEYQAAGLISVVHDSGGPKLDIVIKIDGEPTGFHATNVEEFAEGYEKALSIKDTLPIRLRARRSAKRFTESEFDQKWIAQMEKLVALTA
;
A
#
# COMPACT_ATOMS: atom_id res chain seq x y z
N MET A 1 -94.71 50.83 -9.68
CA MET A 1 -94.00 50.71 -8.42
C MET A 1 -93.46 49.31 -8.36
N PRO A 2 -92.20 49.18 -8.36
CA PRO A 2 -91.55 48.17 -7.56
C PRO A 2 -90.33 48.77 -6.84
N GLU A 3 -90.17 48.23 -5.63
CA GLU A 3 -89.13 48.62 -4.64
C GLU A 3 -87.75 48.22 -5.05
N THR A 4 -86.78 49.08 -4.85
CA THR A 4 -85.37 48.88 -5.02
C THR A 4 -84.76 48.25 -3.77
N CYS A 5 -84.25 47.02 -3.90
CA CYS A 5 -83.37 46.36 -2.91
C CYS A 5 -81.93 46.85 -3.08
N SER A 6 -81.45 47.54 -2.06
CA SER A 6 -80.03 47.94 -1.92
C SER A 6 -79.16 46.75 -1.47
N ALA A 7 -78.09 46.45 -2.20
CA ALA A 7 -77.07 45.49 -1.80
C ALA A 7 -76.14 46.08 -0.71
N PRO A 8 -75.64 45.26 0.23
CA PRO A 8 -74.66 45.71 1.22
C PRO A 8 -73.28 45.85 0.65
N SER A 9 -72.64 46.96 0.97
CA SER A 9 -71.29 47.35 0.54
C SER A 9 -70.19 46.58 1.26
N GLY A 10 -69.21 46.14 0.49
CA GLY A 10 -67.79 46.25 0.85
C GLY A 10 -67.20 45.22 1.80
N GLN A 11 -66.88 44.02 1.29
CA GLN A 11 -65.72 43.28 1.80
C GLN A 11 -64.47 43.77 1.02
N LYS A 12 -63.56 44.47 1.72
CA LYS A 12 -62.19 44.74 1.23
C LYS A 12 -61.43 43.43 1.15
N PRO A 13 -60.69 43.15 0.05
CA PRO A 13 -59.83 42.00 -0.03
C PRO A 13 -58.70 42.18 0.98
N PHE A 14 -58.43 41.15 1.81
CA PHE A 14 -57.26 41.05 2.68
C PHE A 14 -56.03 41.00 1.78
N SER A 15 -55.39 42.16 1.53
CA SER A 15 -54.08 42.25 0.95
C SER A 15 -53.05 42.00 2.07
N PHE A 16 -52.37 40.89 2.07
CA PHE A 16 -51.10 40.73 2.75
C PHE A 16 -50.04 41.59 2.06
N GLY A 17 -50.17 42.92 2.23
CA GLY A 17 -49.18 43.88 1.79
C GLY A 17 -48.04 43.88 2.79
N LEU A 18 -47.07 42.96 2.67
CA LEU A 18 -45.78 43.20 3.29
C LEU A 18 -45.17 44.41 2.59
N ASP A 19 -44.95 45.49 3.37
CA ASP A 19 -44.23 46.69 2.95
C ASP A 19 -42.89 46.28 2.29
N PRO A 20 -42.54 46.83 1.14
CA PRO A 20 -41.29 46.51 0.42
C PRO A 20 -40.04 46.60 1.31
N TRP A 21 -40.04 47.47 2.30
CA TRP A 21 -38.94 47.61 3.27
C TRP A 21 -38.91 46.47 4.28
N THR A 22 -40.07 46.00 4.75
CA THR A 22 -40.15 44.80 5.61
C THR A 22 -39.71 43.55 4.86
N LEU A 23 -40.06 43.45 3.57
CA LEU A 23 -39.57 42.38 2.69
C LEU A 23 -38.03 42.44 2.54
N ALA A 24 -37.47 43.66 2.31
CA ALA A 24 -36.03 43.83 2.19
C ALA A 24 -35.29 43.53 3.51
N TYR A 25 -35.76 44.01 4.62
CA TYR A 25 -35.11 43.81 5.95
C TYR A 25 -35.24 42.39 6.51
N VAL A 26 -36.23 41.59 6.09
CA VAL A 26 -36.44 40.22 6.58
C VAL A 26 -35.99 39.21 5.54
N VAL A 27 -36.38 39.36 4.28
CA VAL A 27 -36.10 38.36 3.23
C VAL A 27 -34.64 38.38 2.75
N VAL A 28 -34.06 39.59 2.61
CA VAL A 28 -32.65 39.70 2.17
C VAL A 28 -31.68 39.11 3.19
N PRO A 29 -31.77 39.34 4.52
CA PRO A 29 -30.97 38.64 5.51
C PRO A 29 -31.20 37.14 5.54
N ILE A 30 -32.44 36.67 5.38
CA ILE A 30 -32.76 35.23 5.33
C ILE A 30 -32.10 34.59 4.12
N ILE A 31 -32.18 35.24 2.93
CA ILE A 31 -31.51 34.72 1.70
C ILE A 31 -29.98 34.79 1.83
N ALA A 32 -29.44 35.81 2.46
CA ALA A 32 -27.99 35.96 2.66
C ALA A 32 -27.43 35.00 3.73
N ILE A 33 -28.19 34.79 4.83
CA ILE A 33 -27.78 33.91 5.95
C ILE A 33 -28.04 32.43 5.63
N SER A 34 -29.09 32.12 4.85
CA SER A 34 -29.46 30.74 4.52
C SER A 34 -28.32 29.91 3.87
N PRO A 35 -27.58 30.39 2.86
CA PRO A 35 -26.44 29.66 2.31
C PRO A 35 -25.32 29.48 3.35
N LEU A 36 -25.02 30.50 4.14
CA LEU A 36 -24.01 30.44 5.19
C LEU A 36 -24.42 29.48 6.31
N ALA A 37 -25.67 29.55 6.77
CA ALA A 37 -26.23 28.63 7.75
C ALA A 37 -26.25 27.19 7.21
N THR A 38 -26.63 27.00 5.93
CA THR A 38 -26.59 25.70 5.28
C THR A 38 -25.15 25.16 5.20
N PHE A 39 -24.20 26.02 4.84
CA PHE A 39 -22.79 25.64 4.76
C PHE A 39 -22.23 25.26 6.14
N VAL A 40 -22.56 25.99 7.19
CA VAL A 40 -22.16 25.68 8.57
C VAL A 40 -22.87 24.44 9.11
N MET A 41 -24.15 24.28 8.84
CA MET A 41 -24.96 23.15 9.33
C MET A 41 -24.71 21.85 8.55
N PHE A 42 -24.31 21.93 7.28
CA PHE A 42 -24.10 20.78 6.40
C PHE A 42 -23.21 19.69 7.00
N PRO A 43 -22.04 19.99 7.59
CA PRO A 43 -21.20 18.97 8.22
C PRO A 43 -21.90 18.26 9.41
N TYR A 44 -22.71 18.98 10.18
CA TYR A 44 -23.44 18.41 11.32
C TYR A 44 -24.59 17.52 10.84
N ILE A 45 -25.32 17.95 9.81
CA ILE A 45 -26.39 17.17 9.19
C ILE A 45 -25.80 15.88 8.60
N MET A 46 -24.71 15.98 7.84
CA MET A 46 -24.04 14.83 7.26
C MET A 46 -23.52 13.85 8.32
N ARG A 47 -23.00 14.37 9.45
CA ARG A 47 -22.59 13.54 10.59
C ARG A 47 -23.79 12.84 11.26
N GLY A 48 -24.90 13.52 11.43
CA GLY A 48 -26.14 12.95 11.98
C GLY A 48 -26.68 11.83 11.09
N LEU A 49 -26.85 12.12 9.80
CA LEU A 49 -27.30 11.14 8.81
C LEU A 49 -26.35 9.95 8.71
N GLY A 50 -25.03 10.21 8.67
CA GLY A 50 -24.01 9.16 8.66
C GLY A 50 -24.12 8.25 9.88
N SER A 51 -24.29 8.82 11.08
CA SER A 51 -24.45 8.03 12.31
C SER A 51 -25.74 7.19 12.30
N LEU A 52 -26.85 7.71 11.80
CA LEU A 52 -28.10 6.96 11.66
C LEU A 52 -27.95 5.79 10.67
N LEU A 53 -27.32 6.03 9.51
CA LEU A 53 -27.02 4.99 8.54
C LEU A 53 -26.05 3.95 9.13
N GLY A 54 -25.07 4.39 9.91
CA GLY A 54 -24.14 3.50 10.60
C GLY A 54 -24.83 2.58 11.61
N LEU A 55 -25.78 3.11 12.41
CA LEU A 55 -26.60 2.32 13.32
C LEU A 55 -27.46 1.30 12.57
N TYR A 56 -28.09 1.73 11.47
CA TYR A 56 -28.84 0.82 10.60
C TYR A 56 -27.97 -0.33 10.06
N LEU A 57 -26.77 -0.03 9.53
CA LEU A 57 -25.86 -1.05 8.99
C LEU A 57 -25.38 -2.02 10.08
N ARG A 58 -25.04 -1.52 11.28
CA ARG A 58 -24.70 -2.40 12.42
C ARG A 58 -25.82 -3.35 12.76
N LYS A 59 -27.05 -2.85 12.91
CA LYS A 59 -28.22 -3.69 13.19
C LYS A 59 -28.48 -4.70 12.09
N LYS A 60 -28.36 -4.27 10.82
CA LYS A 60 -28.56 -5.14 9.63
C LYS A 60 -27.56 -6.29 9.60
N THR A 61 -26.29 -6.04 10.00
CA THR A 61 -25.20 -7.03 9.91
C THR A 61 -24.96 -7.82 11.19
N GLU A 62 -25.69 -7.54 12.28
CA GLU A 62 -25.52 -8.18 13.58
C GLU A 62 -25.73 -9.71 13.52
N GLY A 63 -26.76 -10.17 12.81
CA GLY A 63 -27.03 -11.60 12.63
C GLY A 63 -25.88 -12.32 11.90
N ARG A 64 -25.34 -11.71 10.84
CA ARG A 64 -24.16 -12.27 10.14
C ARG A 64 -22.91 -12.26 11.02
N ARG A 65 -22.72 -11.20 11.82
CA ARG A 65 -21.62 -11.17 12.79
C ARG A 65 -21.71 -12.34 13.78
N ALA A 66 -22.86 -12.58 14.35
CA ALA A 66 -23.09 -13.69 15.28
C ALA A 66 -22.80 -15.05 14.61
N GLN A 67 -23.31 -15.28 13.41
CA GLN A 67 -23.03 -16.51 12.62
C GLN A 67 -21.56 -16.73 12.36
N LEU A 68 -20.82 -15.69 11.98
CA LEU A 68 -19.37 -15.81 11.70
C LEU A 68 -18.55 -16.11 12.95
N LEU A 69 -18.92 -15.53 14.10
CA LEU A 69 -18.27 -15.82 15.39
C LEU A 69 -18.59 -17.24 15.87
N GLU A 70 -19.82 -17.70 15.70
CA GLU A 70 -20.23 -19.08 16.00
C GLU A 70 -19.49 -20.09 15.11
N LEU A 71 -19.41 -19.82 13.80
CA LEU A 71 -18.67 -20.65 12.86
C LEU A 71 -17.18 -20.71 13.23
N MET A 72 -16.56 -19.58 13.57
CA MET A 72 -15.18 -19.53 14.04
C MET A 72 -14.97 -20.44 15.25
N ASN A 73 -15.83 -20.34 16.27
CA ASN A 73 -15.71 -21.17 17.47
C ASN A 73 -15.85 -22.66 17.16
N ALA A 74 -16.81 -23.05 16.33
CA ALA A 74 -17.02 -24.44 15.90
C ALA A 74 -15.82 -24.97 15.08
N GLU A 75 -15.28 -24.15 14.14
CA GLU A 75 -14.09 -24.51 13.39
C GLU A 75 -12.84 -24.62 14.29
N GLN A 76 -12.69 -23.76 15.31
CA GLN A 76 -11.59 -23.82 16.29
C GLN A 76 -11.64 -25.12 17.10
N GLU A 77 -12.81 -25.52 17.57
CA GLU A 77 -12.97 -26.80 18.29
C GLU A 77 -12.64 -28.00 17.42
N SER A 78 -13.10 -28.01 16.17
CA SER A 78 -12.82 -29.11 15.22
C SER A 78 -11.34 -29.17 14.86
N PHE A 79 -10.69 -28.03 14.64
CA PHE A 79 -9.27 -27.90 14.35
C PHE A 79 -8.41 -28.39 15.53
N ALA A 80 -8.77 -28.00 16.76
CA ALA A 80 -8.09 -28.46 17.97
C ALA A 80 -8.22 -29.99 18.19
N ARG A 81 -9.38 -30.57 17.89
CA ARG A 81 -9.60 -32.04 17.95
C ARG A 81 -8.73 -32.78 16.92
N THR A 82 -8.65 -32.28 15.70
CA THR A 82 -7.84 -32.86 14.61
C THR A 82 -6.35 -32.78 14.93
N SER A 83 -5.88 -31.63 15.40
CA SER A 83 -4.48 -31.42 15.79
C SER A 83 -4.05 -32.33 16.96
N ARG A 84 -4.92 -32.53 17.96
CA ARG A 84 -4.66 -33.47 19.05
C ARG A 84 -4.57 -34.93 18.57
N LYS A 85 -5.42 -35.35 17.61
CA LYS A 85 -5.35 -36.70 17.01
C LYS A 85 -4.07 -36.88 16.22
N ALA A 86 -3.62 -35.89 15.46
CA ALA A 86 -2.36 -35.95 14.72
C ALA A 86 -1.15 -36.04 15.67
N ALA A 87 -1.14 -35.26 16.76
CA ALA A 87 -0.08 -35.28 17.77
C ALA A 87 -0.04 -36.58 18.57
N SER A 88 -1.17 -37.25 18.81
CA SER A 88 -1.20 -38.55 19.49
C SER A 88 -0.70 -39.71 18.64
N GLY A 89 -0.59 -39.55 17.33
CA GLY A 89 -0.03 -40.51 16.37
C GLY A 89 1.50 -40.40 16.18
N SER A 90 2.13 -39.32 16.61
CA SER A 90 3.58 -39.10 16.52
C SER A 90 4.20 -39.17 17.93
N LYS A 91 5.05 -40.15 18.16
CA LYS A 91 5.78 -40.34 19.43
C LYS A 91 7.03 -39.48 19.53
N ASP A 92 6.99 -38.25 19.13
CA ASP A 92 8.11 -37.30 19.35
C ASP A 92 7.63 -36.13 20.21
N ASN A 93 8.09 -36.16 21.47
CA ASN A 93 7.93 -35.10 22.47
C ASN A 93 8.67 -33.85 22.02
N VAL A 94 8.01 -32.98 21.27
CA VAL A 94 8.41 -31.58 21.17
C VAL A 94 7.61 -30.82 22.22
N GLN A 95 8.20 -30.62 23.40
CA GLN A 95 7.73 -29.63 24.36
C GLN A 95 7.75 -28.26 23.68
N ALA A 96 6.56 -27.74 23.32
CA ALA A 96 6.40 -26.34 23.00
C ALA A 96 6.78 -25.52 24.24
N GLN A 97 7.97 -24.90 24.21
CA GLN A 97 8.33 -23.86 25.14
C GLN A 97 7.39 -22.67 24.92
N ALA A 98 6.39 -22.57 25.78
CA ALA A 98 5.67 -21.35 25.99
C ALA A 98 6.67 -20.33 26.57
N SER A 99 7.20 -19.44 25.74
CA SER A 99 7.93 -18.26 26.19
C SER A 99 6.97 -17.42 27.02
N GLY A 100 7.22 -17.38 28.33
CA GLY A 100 6.46 -16.59 29.30
C GLY A 100 6.62 -15.09 29.03
N SER A 101 5.77 -14.55 28.17
CA SER A 101 5.46 -13.13 28.16
C SER A 101 4.31 -12.91 29.14
N ALA A 102 4.45 -11.96 30.07
CA ALA A 102 3.40 -11.55 30.97
C ALA A 102 2.08 -11.44 30.19
N GLU A 103 1.04 -12.15 30.63
CA GLU A 103 -0.31 -12.07 30.04
C GLU A 103 -0.76 -10.62 30.08
N LYS A 104 -0.63 -9.91 28.96
CA LYS A 104 -1.23 -8.58 28.82
C LYS A 104 -2.75 -8.78 28.81
N SER A 105 -3.45 -8.04 29.65
CA SER A 105 -4.90 -8.16 29.89
C SER A 105 -5.76 -8.08 28.61
N ASP A 106 -5.22 -7.55 27.51
CA ASP A 106 -5.87 -7.38 26.22
C ASP A 106 -5.72 -8.59 25.25
N ALA A 107 -4.89 -9.60 25.57
CA ALA A 107 -4.75 -10.82 24.75
C ALA A 107 -6.08 -11.58 24.58
N ASN A 108 -7.01 -11.40 25.50
CA ASN A 108 -8.35 -11.97 25.47
C ASN A 108 -9.39 -11.15 24.70
N TRP A 109 -8.97 -10.08 23.99
CA TRP A 109 -9.88 -9.28 23.20
C TRP A 109 -10.61 -10.11 22.14
N THR A 110 -11.95 -10.00 22.13
CA THR A 110 -12.84 -10.72 21.23
C THR A 110 -13.53 -9.71 20.33
N GLY A 111 -13.12 -9.61 19.10
CA GLY A 111 -13.71 -8.66 18.17
C GLY A 111 -13.50 -9.08 16.73
N VAL A 112 -14.07 -8.31 15.83
CA VAL A 112 -13.92 -8.50 14.39
C VAL A 112 -12.99 -7.43 13.84
N VAL A 113 -11.86 -7.86 13.27
CA VAL A 113 -10.92 -7.01 12.54
C VAL A 113 -11.21 -7.14 11.05
N GLY A 114 -11.68 -6.08 10.43
CA GLY A 114 -11.97 -6.03 9.00
C GLY A 114 -10.78 -5.51 8.20
N PHE A 115 -10.17 -6.35 7.37
CA PHE A 115 -9.11 -6.01 6.42
C PHE A 115 -9.71 -5.69 5.06
N PHE A 116 -9.62 -4.45 4.63
CA PHE A 116 -10.11 -3.99 3.33
C PHE A 116 -9.02 -4.11 2.29
N HIS A 117 -9.06 -5.20 1.51
CA HIS A 117 -8.08 -5.55 0.49
C HIS A 117 -8.74 -6.20 -0.74
N PRO A 118 -9.28 -5.40 -1.67
CA PRO A 118 -10.07 -5.92 -2.80
C PRO A 118 -9.35 -6.87 -3.76
N PHE A 119 -8.02 -6.93 -3.73
CA PHE A 119 -7.16 -7.72 -4.63
C PHE A 119 -6.23 -8.67 -3.89
N CYS A 120 -6.71 -9.33 -2.84
CA CYS A 120 -5.88 -10.12 -1.94
C CYS A 120 -5.22 -11.36 -2.60
N ASN A 121 -5.67 -11.75 -3.80
CA ASN A 121 -5.17 -12.89 -4.56
C ASN A 121 -4.07 -12.56 -5.59
N ALA A 122 -3.65 -11.30 -5.74
CA ALA A 122 -2.71 -10.88 -6.78
C ALA A 122 -1.26 -11.38 -6.59
N GLY A 123 -0.82 -11.63 -5.37
CA GLY A 123 0.47 -12.26 -5.05
C GLY A 123 1.68 -11.34 -5.14
N GLY A 124 1.51 -10.04 -4.91
CA GLY A 124 2.60 -9.05 -4.84
C GLY A 124 3.06 -8.74 -3.42
N GLY A 125 3.93 -7.74 -3.29
CA GLY A 125 4.43 -7.29 -1.99
C GLY A 125 3.36 -6.71 -1.06
N GLY A 126 2.30 -6.12 -1.62
CA GLY A 126 1.16 -5.61 -0.85
C GLY A 126 0.37 -6.73 -0.17
N GLU A 127 0.16 -7.83 -0.88
CA GLU A 127 -0.53 -9.00 -0.35
C GLU A 127 0.33 -9.73 0.71
N ARG A 128 1.66 -9.76 0.54
CA ARG A 128 2.55 -10.26 1.61
C ARG A 128 2.35 -9.51 2.93
N VAL A 129 2.23 -8.19 2.87
CA VAL A 129 1.94 -7.35 4.06
C VAL A 129 0.58 -7.70 4.66
N LEU A 130 -0.47 -7.86 3.84
CA LEU A 130 -1.79 -8.26 4.31
C LEU A 130 -1.75 -9.57 5.09
N TRP A 131 -1.10 -10.59 4.52
CA TRP A 131 -1.09 -11.93 5.12
C TRP A 131 -0.22 -11.99 6.38
N ALA A 132 0.92 -11.32 6.40
CA ALA A 132 1.72 -11.16 7.60
C ALA A 132 0.94 -10.42 8.70
N ALA A 133 0.25 -9.33 8.36
CA ALA A 133 -0.58 -8.58 9.28
C ALA A 133 -1.71 -9.42 9.90
N ILE A 134 -2.37 -10.27 9.09
CA ILE A 134 -3.40 -11.19 9.57
C ILE A 134 -2.79 -12.24 10.50
N LYS A 135 -1.67 -12.89 10.10
CA LYS A 135 -0.96 -13.88 10.93
C LYS A 135 -0.62 -13.28 12.30
N THR A 136 0.06 -12.14 12.32
CA THR A 136 0.47 -11.46 13.55
C THR A 136 -0.74 -11.06 14.42
N THR A 137 -1.85 -10.65 13.78
CA THR A 137 -3.09 -10.33 14.50
C THR A 137 -3.71 -11.58 15.13
N GLN A 138 -3.73 -12.73 14.42
CA GLN A 138 -4.22 -14.00 14.95
C GLN A 138 -3.38 -14.50 16.12
N GLU A 139 -2.05 -14.38 16.02
CA GLU A 139 -1.12 -14.79 17.07
C GLU A 139 -1.27 -13.92 18.33
N ARG A 140 -1.43 -12.60 18.16
CA ARG A 140 -1.57 -11.66 19.29
C ARG A 140 -2.97 -11.68 19.92
N TYR A 141 -4.02 -11.89 19.11
CA TYR A 141 -5.43 -11.91 19.52
C TYR A 141 -6.14 -13.18 19.03
N PRO A 142 -5.86 -14.35 19.61
CA PRO A 142 -6.34 -15.64 19.10
C PRO A 142 -7.86 -15.82 19.16
N LYS A 143 -8.58 -14.97 19.91
CA LYS A 143 -10.04 -14.94 19.97
C LYS A 143 -10.69 -13.94 19.03
N ALA A 144 -9.89 -13.17 18.28
CA ALA A 144 -10.38 -12.22 17.30
C ALA A 144 -10.66 -12.92 15.96
N LEU A 145 -11.70 -12.46 15.26
CA LEU A 145 -12.01 -12.88 13.90
C LEU A 145 -11.42 -11.86 12.91
N CYS A 146 -10.51 -12.29 12.05
CA CYS A 146 -10.02 -11.52 10.92
C CYS A 146 -10.94 -11.73 9.71
N VAL A 147 -11.53 -10.66 9.18
CA VAL A 147 -12.39 -10.69 8.00
C VAL A 147 -11.71 -9.92 6.88
N VAL A 148 -11.49 -10.58 5.74
CA VAL A 148 -10.92 -9.96 4.53
C VAL A 148 -12.05 -9.60 3.57
N TYR A 149 -12.21 -8.30 3.28
CA TYR A 149 -13.11 -7.83 2.23
C TYR A 149 -12.36 -7.85 0.90
N THR A 150 -12.72 -8.78 0.04
CA THR A 150 -12.06 -9.02 -1.25
C THR A 150 -13.03 -9.03 -2.41
N GLY A 151 -12.55 -8.71 -3.60
CA GLY A 151 -13.30 -8.85 -4.85
C GLY A 151 -12.88 -10.06 -5.69
N ASP A 152 -12.09 -10.99 -5.14
CA ASP A 152 -11.55 -12.16 -5.84
C ASP A 152 -12.51 -13.35 -5.74
N HIS A 153 -13.66 -13.25 -6.45
CA HIS A 153 -14.76 -14.22 -6.43
C HIS A 153 -14.38 -15.59 -7.00
N GLU A 154 -13.31 -15.65 -7.77
CA GLU A 154 -12.83 -16.86 -8.44
C GLU A 154 -12.13 -17.85 -7.49
N VAL A 155 -11.84 -17.45 -6.24
CA VAL A 155 -11.06 -18.26 -5.29
C VAL A 155 -11.81 -18.40 -3.98
N ASN A 156 -11.94 -19.64 -3.50
CA ASN A 156 -12.52 -19.92 -2.19
C ASN A 156 -11.48 -19.84 -1.06
N LYS A 157 -11.94 -19.87 0.21
CA LYS A 157 -11.10 -19.78 1.43
C LYS A 157 -9.93 -20.77 1.41
N GLN A 158 -10.19 -22.05 1.09
CA GLN A 158 -9.17 -23.10 1.14
C GLN A 158 -8.07 -22.87 0.09
N ALA A 159 -8.45 -22.57 -1.16
CA ALA A 159 -7.52 -22.29 -2.24
C ALA A 159 -6.72 -21.00 -1.95
N MET A 160 -7.34 -19.98 -1.34
CA MET A 160 -6.66 -18.76 -0.92
C MET A 160 -5.58 -19.06 0.12
N LEU A 161 -5.90 -19.78 1.18
CA LEU A 161 -4.95 -20.12 2.24
C LEU A 161 -3.80 -20.99 1.72
N ALA A 162 -4.11 -21.98 0.85
CA ALA A 162 -3.08 -22.81 0.20
C ALA A 162 -2.12 -21.95 -0.65
N ARG A 163 -2.64 -20.97 -1.39
CA ARG A 163 -1.83 -20.06 -2.20
C ARG A 163 -0.94 -19.15 -1.33
N VAL A 164 -1.48 -18.63 -0.22
CA VAL A 164 -0.71 -17.83 0.75
C VAL A 164 0.47 -18.63 1.30
N LYS A 165 0.23 -19.89 1.69
CA LYS A 165 1.30 -20.79 2.15
C LYS A 165 2.35 -21.05 1.08
N THR A 166 1.90 -21.40 -0.15
CA THR A 166 2.82 -21.74 -1.23
C THR A 166 3.64 -20.54 -1.70
N ARG A 167 3.02 -19.34 -1.78
CA ARG A 167 3.66 -18.16 -2.37
C ARG A 167 4.49 -17.34 -1.38
N PHE A 168 4.03 -17.23 -0.14
CA PHE A 168 4.64 -16.37 0.86
C PHE A 168 5.24 -17.13 2.03
N ASN A 169 5.06 -18.45 2.09
CA ASN A 169 5.42 -19.31 3.22
C ASN A 169 4.80 -18.84 4.56
N ILE A 170 3.59 -18.26 4.50
CA ILE A 170 2.84 -17.78 5.66
C ILE A 170 1.74 -18.78 5.99
N ASP A 171 1.76 -19.30 7.23
CA ASP A 171 0.72 -20.15 7.76
C ASP A 171 -0.31 -19.30 8.53
N LEU A 172 -1.54 -19.30 8.05
CA LEU A 172 -2.66 -18.65 8.73
C LEU A 172 -3.46 -19.68 9.53
N HIS A 173 -4.04 -19.24 10.65
CA HIS A 173 -4.99 -20.07 11.41
C HIS A 173 -6.37 -20.04 10.73
N PRO A 174 -6.79 -21.13 10.04
CA PRO A 174 -7.97 -21.12 9.20
C PRO A 174 -9.28 -20.73 9.94
N PRO A 175 -9.54 -21.18 11.19
CA PRO A 175 -10.78 -20.86 11.88
C PRO A 175 -10.99 -19.35 12.13
N SER A 176 -9.93 -18.60 12.42
CA SER A 176 -10.02 -17.18 12.77
C SER A 176 -9.82 -16.23 11.58
N VAL A 177 -9.88 -16.71 10.33
CA VAL A 177 -9.92 -15.88 9.12
C VAL A 177 -11.13 -16.21 8.26
N ASN A 178 -11.82 -15.19 7.74
CA ASN A 178 -12.95 -15.34 6.83
C ASN A 178 -12.89 -14.33 5.69
N PHE A 179 -13.56 -14.63 4.57
CA PHE A 179 -13.58 -13.80 3.37
C PHE A 179 -15.00 -13.34 3.08
N LEU A 180 -15.17 -12.04 2.83
CA LEU A 180 -16.41 -11.44 2.37
C LEU A 180 -16.20 -10.82 1.00
N TYR A 181 -16.99 -11.27 0.02
CA TYR A 181 -16.77 -10.96 -1.38
C TYR A 181 -17.53 -9.72 -1.83
N LEU A 182 -16.79 -8.73 -2.32
CA LEU A 182 -17.27 -7.43 -2.76
C LEU A 182 -17.70 -7.46 -4.23
N SER A 183 -18.89 -6.95 -4.53
CA SER A 183 -19.44 -6.93 -5.91
C SER A 183 -18.96 -5.75 -6.76
N THR A 184 -18.49 -4.67 -6.14
CA THR A 184 -18.21 -3.38 -6.79
C THR A 184 -16.71 -3.11 -7.02
N ARG A 185 -15.84 -4.14 -6.97
CA ARG A 185 -14.38 -4.02 -7.16
C ARG A 185 -13.98 -3.29 -8.46
N HIS A 186 -14.75 -3.45 -9.52
CA HIS A 186 -14.47 -2.80 -10.81
C HIS A 186 -14.37 -1.27 -10.70
N LEU A 187 -15.07 -0.65 -9.75
CA LEU A 187 -15.08 0.81 -9.56
C LEU A 187 -13.74 1.38 -9.05
N VAL A 188 -12.82 0.56 -8.54
CA VAL A 188 -11.47 1.00 -8.14
C VAL A 188 -10.40 0.70 -9.19
N LEU A 189 -10.77 0.12 -10.33
CA LEU A 189 -9.87 -0.10 -11.45
C LEU A 189 -9.66 1.20 -12.25
N ALA A 190 -8.42 1.46 -12.66
CA ALA A 190 -8.09 2.63 -13.50
C ALA A 190 -8.79 2.58 -14.87
N SER A 191 -9.02 1.38 -15.42
CA SER A 191 -9.73 1.14 -16.68
C SER A 191 -11.18 1.60 -16.66
N THR A 192 -11.84 1.60 -15.50
CA THR A 192 -13.20 2.11 -15.33
C THR A 192 -13.29 3.63 -15.49
N TRP A 193 -12.20 4.35 -15.24
CA TRP A 193 -12.16 5.80 -15.21
C TRP A 193 -11.11 6.37 -16.17
N PRO A 194 -11.38 6.43 -17.49
CA PRO A 194 -10.42 6.95 -18.47
C PRO A 194 -10.11 8.43 -18.28
N HIS A 195 -11.04 9.18 -17.65
CA HIS A 195 -10.85 10.58 -17.28
C HIS A 195 -11.04 10.76 -15.77
N PHE A 196 -10.31 11.72 -15.18
CA PHE A 196 -10.33 12.00 -13.74
C PHE A 196 -10.08 10.75 -12.87
N THR A 197 -9.19 9.88 -13.31
CA THR A 197 -8.93 8.55 -12.74
C THR A 197 -8.74 8.58 -11.22
N LEU A 198 -7.95 9.54 -10.67
CA LEU A 198 -7.72 9.66 -9.24
C LEU A 198 -9.03 9.89 -8.45
N LEU A 199 -9.87 10.81 -8.91
CA LEU A 199 -11.14 11.11 -8.26
C LEU A 199 -12.13 9.95 -8.45
N GLY A 200 -12.20 9.39 -9.66
CA GLY A 200 -13.07 8.28 -10.00
C GLY A 200 -12.79 7.05 -9.13
N GLN A 201 -11.54 6.61 -9.06
CA GLN A 201 -11.14 5.48 -8.20
C GLN A 201 -11.38 5.79 -6.71
N SER A 202 -11.16 7.03 -6.27
CA SER A 202 -11.40 7.42 -4.88
C SER A 202 -12.89 7.39 -4.53
N LEU A 203 -13.77 7.88 -5.40
CA LEU A 203 -15.22 7.76 -5.22
C LEU A 203 -15.68 6.30 -5.35
N GLY A 204 -15.09 5.53 -6.27
CA GLY A 204 -15.28 4.09 -6.38
C GLY A 204 -14.95 3.36 -5.07
N SER A 205 -13.89 3.78 -4.38
CA SER A 205 -13.53 3.20 -3.08
C SER A 205 -14.56 3.48 -1.98
N VAL A 206 -15.30 4.60 -2.06
CA VAL A 206 -16.43 4.88 -1.15
C VAL A 206 -17.57 3.89 -1.39
N VAL A 207 -17.93 3.63 -2.66
CA VAL A 207 -18.96 2.65 -3.02
C VAL A 207 -18.54 1.24 -2.61
N LEU A 208 -17.28 0.90 -2.83
CA LEU A 208 -16.71 -0.39 -2.45
C LEU A 208 -16.70 -0.60 -0.92
N ALA A 209 -16.38 0.44 -0.15
CA ALA A 209 -16.46 0.39 1.31
C ALA A 209 -17.92 0.30 1.82
N TRP A 210 -18.85 0.97 1.14
CA TRP A 210 -20.28 0.81 1.41
C TRP A 210 -20.72 -0.65 1.18
N ASP A 211 -20.31 -1.28 0.08
CA ASP A 211 -20.54 -2.69 -0.20
C ASP A 211 -20.01 -3.58 0.95
N ALA A 212 -18.76 -3.33 1.40
CA ALA A 212 -18.17 -4.02 2.55
C ALA A 212 -19.03 -3.89 3.83
N PHE A 213 -19.48 -2.68 4.17
CA PHE A 213 -20.29 -2.45 5.35
C PHE A 213 -21.71 -3.00 5.26
N GLN A 214 -22.24 -3.21 4.06
CA GLN A 214 -23.49 -3.96 3.85
C GLN A 214 -23.32 -5.46 4.17
N LEU A 215 -22.11 -5.98 4.01
CA LEU A 215 -21.79 -7.36 4.35
C LEU A 215 -21.54 -7.53 5.85
N LEU A 216 -20.69 -6.69 6.43
CA LEU A 216 -20.37 -6.73 7.86
C LEU A 216 -19.76 -5.40 8.31
N VAL A 217 -20.18 -4.89 9.47
CA VAL A 217 -19.52 -3.78 10.15
C VAL A 217 -18.55 -4.34 11.19
N PRO A 218 -17.22 -4.13 11.02
CA PRO A 218 -16.22 -4.66 11.95
C PRO A 218 -16.08 -3.78 13.21
N ASP A 219 -15.35 -4.28 14.22
CA ASP A 219 -14.97 -3.50 15.39
C ASP A 219 -13.73 -2.64 15.15
N ILE A 220 -12.82 -3.10 14.26
CA ILE A 220 -11.65 -2.36 13.78
C ILE A 220 -11.65 -2.46 12.26
N PHE A 221 -11.48 -1.34 11.54
CA PHE A 221 -11.45 -1.30 10.09
C PHE A 221 -10.06 -0.88 9.60
N ILE A 222 -9.38 -1.79 8.91
CA ILE A 222 -8.00 -1.63 8.41
C ILE A 222 -8.01 -1.62 6.89
N ASP A 223 -7.56 -0.54 6.29
CA ASP A 223 -7.29 -0.45 4.85
C ASP A 223 -5.80 -0.69 4.60
N THR A 224 -5.50 -1.70 3.80
CA THR A 224 -4.14 -2.08 3.41
C THR A 224 -3.81 -1.72 1.95
N MET A 225 -4.65 -0.89 1.30
CA MET A 225 -4.47 -0.42 -0.08
C MET A 225 -4.17 1.08 -0.17
N GLY A 226 -4.46 1.85 0.90
CA GLY A 226 -4.30 3.30 0.94
C GLY A 226 -5.52 4.08 0.42
N TYR A 227 -6.73 3.49 0.47
CA TYR A 227 -7.98 4.15 0.08
C TYR A 227 -8.49 5.11 1.16
N ALA A 228 -7.91 6.29 1.27
CA ALA A 228 -8.27 7.29 2.30
C ALA A 228 -9.77 7.64 2.32
N PHE A 229 -10.46 7.56 1.19
CA PHE A 229 -11.89 7.87 1.07
C PHE A 229 -12.78 6.77 1.68
N SER A 230 -12.39 5.50 1.59
CA SER A 230 -13.06 4.38 2.27
C SER A 230 -13.01 4.54 3.79
N LEU A 231 -11.84 4.94 4.31
CA LEU A 231 -11.62 5.24 5.73
C LEU A 231 -12.42 6.47 6.17
N GLY A 232 -12.50 7.51 5.32
CA GLY A 232 -13.33 8.69 5.53
C GLY A 232 -14.82 8.33 5.65
N LEU A 233 -15.33 7.44 4.79
CA LEU A 233 -16.69 6.91 4.90
C LEU A 233 -16.89 6.14 6.21
N SER A 234 -15.95 5.27 6.58
CA SER A 234 -16.00 4.55 7.86
C SER A 234 -16.15 5.52 9.04
N LYS A 235 -15.40 6.61 9.07
CA LYS A 235 -15.49 7.64 10.13
C LYS A 235 -16.78 8.45 10.09
N LEU A 236 -17.37 8.65 8.92
CA LEU A 236 -18.67 9.30 8.79
C LEU A 236 -19.79 8.43 9.37
N LEU A 237 -19.77 7.12 9.05
CA LEU A 237 -20.80 6.17 9.46
C LEU A 237 -20.60 5.67 10.90
N PHE A 238 -19.36 5.36 11.26
CA PHE A 238 -19.00 4.66 12.50
C PHE A 238 -17.90 5.41 13.28
N ARG A 239 -18.25 6.50 13.92
CA ARG A 239 -17.27 7.38 14.60
C ARG A 239 -16.44 6.68 15.68
N ARG A 240 -16.99 5.63 16.31
CA ARG A 240 -16.33 4.87 17.37
C ARG A 240 -15.47 3.73 16.84
N VAL A 241 -15.71 3.24 15.62
CA VAL A 241 -14.87 2.20 15.00
C VAL A 241 -13.48 2.77 14.76
N PRO A 242 -12.43 2.21 15.38
CA PRO A 242 -11.05 2.55 15.08
C PRO A 242 -10.72 2.24 13.62
N THR A 243 -9.98 3.15 12.98
CA THR A 243 -9.56 2.99 11.60
C THR A 243 -8.05 2.98 11.49
N CYS A 244 -7.54 2.12 10.63
CA CYS A 244 -6.13 2.04 10.31
C CYS A 244 -5.89 2.09 8.81
N ALA A 245 -4.83 2.78 8.40
CA ALA A 245 -4.30 2.73 7.04
C ALA A 245 -2.89 2.15 7.06
N TYR A 246 -2.62 1.16 6.21
CA TYR A 246 -1.27 0.80 5.80
C TYR A 246 -1.04 1.32 4.39
N VAL A 247 -0.24 2.37 4.25
CA VAL A 247 -0.05 3.09 3.00
C VAL A 247 1.20 2.59 2.30
N HIS A 248 1.03 1.84 1.21
CA HIS A 248 2.14 1.42 0.34
C HIS A 248 2.62 2.56 -0.54
N TYR A 249 1.66 3.38 -0.99
CA TYR A 249 1.90 4.54 -1.84
C TYR A 249 0.75 5.54 -1.67
N PRO A 250 1.02 6.83 -1.46
CA PRO A 250 -0.04 7.83 -1.40
C PRO A 250 -0.69 7.99 -2.79
N THR A 251 -2.02 7.99 -2.86
CA THR A 251 -2.76 8.14 -4.13
C THR A 251 -2.29 9.33 -4.96
N ILE A 252 -1.81 10.38 -4.29
CA ILE A 252 -1.08 11.50 -4.87
C ILE A 252 0.09 11.86 -3.95
N SER A 253 1.30 12.00 -4.51
CA SER A 253 2.48 12.41 -3.76
C SER A 253 2.87 13.86 -4.06
N THR A 254 3.64 14.46 -3.19
CA THR A 254 4.19 15.81 -3.44
C THR A 254 5.11 15.82 -4.66
N ASP A 255 5.86 14.73 -4.90
CA ASP A 255 6.75 14.58 -6.05
C ASP A 255 5.96 14.50 -7.36
N MET A 256 4.80 13.82 -7.38
CA MET A 256 3.88 13.81 -8.52
C MET A 256 3.42 15.23 -8.87
N LEU A 257 3.10 16.05 -7.86
CA LEU A 257 2.69 17.45 -8.08
C LEU A 257 3.84 18.29 -8.63
N GLN A 258 5.06 18.06 -8.14
CA GLN A 258 6.26 18.77 -8.59
C GLN A 258 6.70 18.33 -9.99
N SER A 259 6.61 17.03 -10.32
CA SER A 259 7.02 16.50 -11.63
C SER A 259 6.23 17.06 -12.82
N LEU A 260 5.06 17.66 -12.59
CA LEU A 260 4.33 18.40 -13.63
C LEU A 260 5.02 19.69 -14.07
N ASP A 261 5.91 20.24 -13.26
CA ASP A 261 6.64 21.47 -13.54
C ASP A 261 8.00 21.14 -14.14
N PRO A 262 8.26 21.52 -15.43
CA PRO A 262 9.53 21.23 -16.10
C PRO A 262 10.74 21.87 -15.40
N GLU A 263 10.53 23.01 -14.73
CA GLU A 263 11.58 23.75 -14.03
C GLU A 263 11.87 23.22 -12.62
N SER A 264 11.06 22.29 -12.13
CA SER A 264 11.28 21.66 -10.82
C SER A 264 12.44 20.67 -10.87
N LYS A 265 13.06 20.38 -9.72
CA LYS A 265 14.12 19.35 -9.58
C LYS A 265 13.67 17.96 -10.05
N THR A 266 12.36 17.70 -10.02
CA THR A 266 11.76 16.42 -10.42
C THR A 266 11.04 16.49 -11.77
N GLY A 267 11.11 17.64 -12.47
CA GLY A 267 10.39 17.89 -13.72
C GLY A 267 10.81 17.00 -14.91
N THR A 268 11.98 16.35 -14.81
CA THR A 268 12.50 15.41 -15.80
C THR A 268 12.26 13.94 -15.39
N GLN A 269 11.72 13.70 -14.20
CA GLN A 269 11.60 12.36 -13.62
C GLN A 269 10.16 11.82 -13.65
N GLY A 270 10.05 10.51 -13.89
CA GLY A 270 8.80 9.78 -13.83
C GLY A 270 7.89 9.91 -15.06
N VAL A 271 6.80 9.15 -15.07
CA VAL A 271 5.87 9.01 -16.20
C VAL A 271 5.15 10.31 -16.58
N ASN A 272 5.03 11.26 -15.66
CA ASN A 272 4.33 12.54 -15.83
C ASN A 272 5.28 13.75 -15.97
N ALA A 273 6.57 13.52 -16.16
CA ALA A 273 7.59 14.55 -16.29
C ALA A 273 7.19 15.64 -17.29
N GLY A 274 7.22 16.90 -16.85
CA GLY A 274 7.00 18.09 -17.69
C GLY A 274 5.60 18.28 -18.29
N LYS A 275 4.61 17.40 -17.97
CA LYS A 275 3.26 17.46 -18.57
C LYS A 275 2.36 18.57 -18.02
N GLY A 276 2.88 19.49 -17.23
CA GLY A 276 2.14 20.62 -16.64
C GLY A 276 2.07 21.88 -17.48
N VAL A 277 2.55 21.87 -18.73
CA VAL A 277 2.65 23.03 -19.60
C VAL A 277 1.37 23.22 -20.46
N GLY A 278 1.10 24.48 -20.86
CA GLY A 278 -0.07 24.84 -21.65
C GLY A 278 -1.39 24.80 -20.85
N PHE A 279 -2.52 25.09 -21.52
CA PHE A 279 -3.84 25.17 -20.86
C PHE A 279 -4.25 23.84 -20.21
N ARG A 280 -4.09 22.72 -20.93
CA ARG A 280 -4.40 21.37 -20.41
C ARG A 280 -3.51 20.98 -19.23
N GLY A 281 -2.22 21.34 -19.26
CA GLY A 281 -1.29 21.12 -18.17
C GLY A 281 -1.65 21.93 -16.91
N LYS A 282 -2.02 23.21 -17.07
CA LYS A 282 -2.50 24.08 -15.98
C LYS A 282 -3.79 23.53 -15.35
N ALA A 283 -4.75 23.08 -16.16
CA ALA A 283 -5.98 22.44 -15.69
C ALA A 283 -5.69 21.15 -14.91
N LYS A 284 -4.77 20.30 -15.41
CA LYS A 284 -4.30 19.10 -14.72
C LYS A 284 -3.66 19.44 -13.37
N LYS A 285 -2.79 20.44 -13.33
CA LYS A 285 -2.12 20.92 -12.10
C LYS A 285 -3.14 21.42 -11.06
N PHE A 286 -4.16 22.18 -11.49
CA PHE A 286 -5.25 22.63 -10.63
C PHE A 286 -6.07 21.46 -10.09
N TYR A 287 -6.50 20.53 -10.95
CA TYR A 287 -7.23 19.32 -10.57
C TYR A 287 -6.45 18.49 -9.53
N TRP A 288 -5.16 18.26 -9.75
CA TRP A 288 -4.32 17.50 -8.82
C TRP A 288 -4.17 18.18 -7.46
N ARG A 289 -4.05 19.53 -7.43
CA ARG A 289 -4.01 20.29 -6.17
C ARG A 289 -5.32 20.18 -5.39
N LEU A 290 -6.45 20.30 -6.09
CA LEU A 290 -7.77 20.14 -5.48
C LEU A 290 -7.94 18.71 -4.93
N PHE A 291 -7.56 17.72 -5.72
CA PHE A 291 -7.59 16.32 -5.31
C PHE A 291 -6.69 16.09 -4.09
N ALA A 292 -5.48 16.62 -4.06
CA ALA A 292 -4.56 16.51 -2.93
C ALA A 292 -5.17 17.09 -1.64
N ALA A 293 -5.87 18.23 -1.73
CA ALA A 293 -6.56 18.83 -0.60
C ALA A 293 -7.71 17.94 -0.06
N LEU A 294 -8.50 17.32 -0.95
CA LEU A 294 -9.54 16.34 -0.57
C LEU A 294 -8.93 15.09 0.05
N TYR A 295 -7.92 14.52 -0.57
CA TYR A 295 -7.19 13.34 -0.08
C TYR A 295 -6.59 13.60 1.31
N SER A 296 -6.00 14.78 1.52
CA SER A 296 -5.44 15.19 2.80
C SER A 296 -6.50 15.26 3.91
N ARG A 297 -7.68 15.81 3.60
CA ARG A 297 -8.78 15.87 4.56
C ARG A 297 -9.34 14.48 4.90
N MET A 298 -9.48 13.60 3.91
CA MET A 298 -9.95 12.22 4.15
C MET A 298 -8.94 11.45 4.98
N GLY A 299 -7.68 11.41 4.59
CA GLY A 299 -6.61 10.70 5.30
C GLY A 299 -6.37 11.22 6.72
N SER A 300 -6.62 12.51 6.96
CA SER A 300 -6.51 13.07 8.32
C SER A 300 -7.52 12.53 9.32
N THR A 301 -8.57 11.83 8.88
CA THR A 301 -9.59 11.25 9.77
C THR A 301 -9.20 9.88 10.33
N VAL A 302 -8.14 9.28 9.80
CA VAL A 302 -7.68 7.94 10.18
C VAL A 302 -6.98 7.96 11.54
N ASP A 303 -7.31 7.04 12.43
CA ASP A 303 -6.76 7.02 13.80
C ASP A 303 -5.30 6.59 13.80
N VAL A 304 -4.98 5.42 13.25
CA VAL A 304 -3.64 4.84 13.17
C VAL A 304 -3.19 4.78 11.71
N VAL A 305 -2.00 5.29 11.42
CA VAL A 305 -1.43 5.28 10.07
C VAL A 305 -0.05 4.66 10.10
N MET A 306 0.13 3.63 9.29
CA MET A 306 1.41 3.01 8.99
C MET A 306 1.80 3.26 7.54
N THR A 307 3.08 3.35 7.28
CA THR A 307 3.66 3.50 5.94
C THR A 307 4.74 2.47 5.71
N ASN A 308 4.92 2.06 4.47
CA ASN A 308 5.90 1.03 4.11
C ASN A 308 7.36 1.52 4.09
N SER A 309 7.59 2.82 4.19
CA SER A 309 8.94 3.41 4.11
C SER A 309 8.96 4.83 4.68
N THR A 310 10.14 5.34 4.97
CA THR A 310 10.37 6.75 5.34
C THR A 310 9.93 7.69 4.21
N TRP A 311 10.19 7.33 2.95
CA TRP A 311 9.74 8.13 1.80
C TRP A 311 8.20 8.29 1.79
N THR A 312 7.48 7.19 1.96
CA THR A 312 6.00 7.21 2.03
C THR A 312 5.53 7.99 3.26
N GLN A 313 6.20 7.82 4.41
CA GLN A 313 5.88 8.57 5.65
C GLN A 313 5.99 10.08 5.42
N ASP A 314 7.05 10.55 4.80
CA ASP A 314 7.28 11.97 4.53
C ASP A 314 6.16 12.57 3.67
N HIS A 315 5.72 11.86 2.63
CA HIS A 315 4.61 12.30 1.78
C HIS A 315 3.28 12.31 2.52
N VAL A 316 2.96 11.24 3.25
CA VAL A 316 1.73 11.15 4.05
C VAL A 316 1.74 12.19 5.17
N GLN A 317 2.88 12.42 5.82
CA GLN A 317 3.02 13.45 6.85
C GLN A 317 2.81 14.87 6.27
N ARG A 318 3.35 15.17 5.09
CA ARG A 318 3.13 16.47 4.42
C ARG A 318 1.67 16.68 3.99
N LEU A 319 0.99 15.61 3.55
CA LEU A 319 -0.38 15.69 3.05
C LEU A 319 -1.41 15.59 4.18
N TRP A 320 -1.35 14.59 5.05
CA TRP A 320 -2.35 14.34 6.09
C TRP A 320 -2.01 15.01 7.41
N GLY A 321 -0.72 15.17 7.73
CA GLY A 321 -0.21 15.67 9.01
C GLY A 321 -0.82 17.01 9.45
N PRO A 322 -0.88 18.04 8.58
CA PRO A 322 -1.43 19.35 8.96
C PRO A 322 -2.87 19.30 9.47
N TYR A 323 -3.68 18.35 8.97
CA TYR A 323 -5.08 18.18 9.37
C TYR A 323 -5.28 17.15 10.49
N ARG A 324 -4.21 16.48 10.97
CA ARG A 324 -4.24 15.50 12.06
C ARG A 324 -3.98 16.12 13.42
N GLN A 325 -3.31 17.27 13.48
CA GLN A 325 -2.92 17.95 14.71
C GLN A 325 -4.13 18.25 15.61
N GLY A 326 -3.99 18.06 16.91
CA GLY A 326 -5.01 18.36 17.90
C GLY A 326 -6.20 17.37 17.97
N LYS A 327 -6.16 16.26 17.21
CA LYS A 327 -7.20 15.23 17.29
C LYS A 327 -6.78 14.13 18.26
N ALA A 328 -7.51 13.97 19.36
CA ALA A 328 -7.16 13.06 20.47
C ALA A 328 -7.00 11.58 20.07
N ARG A 329 -7.68 11.13 19.02
CA ARG A 329 -7.61 9.73 18.52
C ARG A 329 -6.54 9.49 17.47
N ASN A 330 -5.84 10.54 16.99
CA ASN A 330 -4.86 10.40 15.93
C ASN A 330 -3.46 10.14 16.52
N TYR A 331 -2.96 8.95 16.30
CA TYR A 331 -1.58 8.61 16.64
C TYR A 331 -0.59 9.14 15.59
N PRO A 332 0.70 9.34 15.95
CA PRO A 332 1.75 9.66 14.98
C PRO A 332 1.82 8.64 13.84
N ILE A 333 2.15 9.09 12.65
CA ILE A 333 2.35 8.23 11.47
C ILE A 333 3.62 7.41 11.69
N ALA A 334 3.51 6.09 11.67
CA ALA A 334 4.60 5.17 11.95
C ALA A 334 5.11 4.52 10.65
N VAL A 335 6.42 4.26 10.58
CA VAL A 335 6.99 3.40 9.53
C VAL A 335 6.97 1.96 10.03
N ASN A 336 6.31 1.09 9.27
CA ASN A 336 6.37 -0.34 9.42
C ASN A 336 6.78 -0.95 8.08
N TYR A 337 8.04 -1.28 7.92
CA TYR A 337 8.58 -1.81 6.68
C TYR A 337 7.87 -3.13 6.29
N PRO A 338 7.65 -3.40 5.00
CA PRO A 338 7.12 -4.69 4.56
C PRO A 338 7.98 -5.85 5.03
N PRO A 339 7.40 -6.98 5.43
CA PRO A 339 8.18 -8.17 5.78
C PRO A 339 8.87 -8.72 4.53
N CYS A 340 10.19 -8.90 4.60
CA CYS A 340 11.00 -9.46 3.52
C CYS A 340 11.53 -10.84 3.91
N ALA A 341 11.79 -11.70 2.91
CA ALA A 341 12.29 -13.07 3.10
C ALA A 341 13.79 -13.09 3.47
N VAL A 342 14.20 -12.29 4.45
CA VAL A 342 15.61 -12.11 4.79
C VAL A 342 16.22 -13.39 5.35
N GLU A 343 15.55 -14.02 6.32
CA GLU A 343 16.02 -15.24 6.96
C GLU A 343 16.08 -16.42 5.98
N GLU A 344 15.11 -16.52 5.07
CA GLU A 344 15.08 -17.54 4.02
C GLU A 344 16.27 -17.38 3.07
N LEU A 345 16.55 -16.14 2.64
CA LEU A 345 17.69 -15.83 1.79
C LEU A 345 19.03 -16.00 2.51
N GLU A 346 19.13 -15.65 3.79
CA GLU A 346 20.33 -15.89 4.58
C GLU A 346 20.63 -17.39 4.74
N ALA A 347 19.62 -18.21 4.87
CA ALA A 347 19.77 -19.67 4.96
C ALA A 347 20.13 -20.29 3.60
N ALA A 348 19.59 -19.77 2.49
CA ALA A 348 19.77 -20.34 1.15
C ALA A 348 21.03 -19.85 0.44
N VAL A 349 21.52 -18.62 0.72
CA VAL A 349 22.66 -18.00 0.03
C VAL A 349 23.82 -17.83 0.99
N GLU A 350 24.89 -18.56 0.78
CA GLU A 350 26.13 -18.39 1.52
C GLU A 350 26.87 -17.09 1.09
N VAL A 351 27.38 -16.34 2.09
CA VAL A 351 28.26 -15.18 1.86
C VAL A 351 29.53 -15.38 2.67
N SER A 352 30.57 -15.85 2.00
CA SER A 352 31.86 -16.23 2.55
C SER A 352 32.97 -16.02 1.51
N GLU A 353 34.23 -16.10 1.92
CA GLU A 353 35.35 -16.08 0.99
C GLU A 353 35.27 -17.19 -0.08
N ALA A 354 34.69 -18.33 0.27
CA ALA A 354 34.50 -19.44 -0.66
C ALA A 354 33.42 -19.13 -1.71
N SER A 355 32.31 -18.49 -1.30
CA SER A 355 31.23 -18.11 -2.24
C SER A 355 31.63 -16.93 -3.13
N GLU A 356 32.47 -16.00 -2.65
CA GLU A 356 32.97 -14.89 -3.49
C GLU A 356 33.70 -15.35 -4.75
N LYS A 357 34.48 -16.43 -4.65
CA LYS A 357 35.20 -17.02 -5.81
C LYS A 357 34.28 -17.60 -6.88
N LYS A 358 33.00 -17.84 -6.54
CA LYS A 358 31.98 -18.41 -7.46
C LYS A 358 31.10 -17.33 -8.08
N ARG A 359 31.17 -16.08 -7.57
CA ARG A 359 30.34 -15.00 -8.11
C ARG A 359 30.83 -14.58 -9.49
N GLU A 360 29.87 -14.34 -10.37
CA GLU A 360 30.08 -13.84 -11.72
C GLU A 360 29.98 -12.31 -11.74
N LYS A 361 30.60 -11.67 -12.74
CA LYS A 361 30.40 -10.24 -13.04
C LYS A 361 28.99 -10.00 -13.62
N ALA A 362 27.98 -10.50 -12.95
CA ALA A 362 26.58 -10.38 -13.35
C ALA A 362 25.87 -9.28 -12.53
N LEU A 363 25.15 -8.43 -13.25
CA LEU A 363 24.26 -7.42 -12.71
C LEU A 363 22.83 -7.94 -12.86
N VAL A 364 22.09 -8.08 -11.77
CA VAL A 364 20.71 -8.61 -11.77
C VAL A 364 19.71 -7.50 -11.49
N TYR A 365 18.70 -7.38 -12.34
CA TYR A 365 17.54 -6.53 -12.11
C TYR A 365 16.25 -7.36 -12.05
N ILE A 366 15.73 -7.58 -10.84
CA ILE A 366 14.51 -8.33 -10.60
C ILE A 366 13.36 -7.33 -10.47
N ALA A 367 12.59 -7.15 -11.54
CA ALA A 367 11.47 -6.20 -11.60
C ALA A 367 10.48 -6.56 -12.70
N GLN A 368 9.18 -6.34 -12.44
CA GLN A 368 8.14 -6.47 -13.46
C GLN A 368 8.44 -5.53 -14.65
N PHE A 369 8.15 -5.97 -15.89
CA PHE A 369 8.41 -5.17 -17.09
C PHE A 369 7.41 -4.03 -17.27
N ARG A 370 7.43 -3.06 -16.33
CA ARG A 370 6.57 -1.88 -16.32
C ARG A 370 7.33 -0.58 -16.61
N PRO A 371 6.65 0.46 -17.12
CA PRO A 371 7.30 1.75 -17.43
C PRO A 371 8.06 2.36 -16.27
N GLU A 372 7.48 2.33 -15.07
CA GLU A 372 8.04 2.92 -13.86
C GLU A 372 9.34 2.25 -13.40
N LYS A 373 9.58 0.99 -13.76
CA LYS A 373 10.82 0.26 -13.42
C LYS A 373 12.03 0.68 -14.25
N ASN A 374 11.81 1.47 -15.29
CA ASN A 374 12.86 2.12 -16.09
C ASN A 374 14.01 1.20 -16.57
N HIS A 375 13.65 0.02 -17.10
CA HIS A 375 14.63 -0.91 -17.67
C HIS A 375 15.49 -0.27 -18.78
N THR A 376 14.97 0.73 -19.48
CA THR A 376 15.70 1.49 -20.50
C THR A 376 16.94 2.15 -19.92
N LEU A 377 16.83 2.83 -18.76
CA LEU A 377 17.96 3.42 -18.04
C LEU A 377 19.04 2.37 -17.75
N ILE A 378 18.62 1.20 -17.24
CA ILE A 378 19.56 0.14 -16.86
C ILE A 378 20.27 -0.46 -18.06
N ILE A 379 19.56 -0.66 -19.19
CA ILE A 379 20.18 -1.17 -20.43
C ILE A 379 21.15 -0.15 -21.02
N GLN A 380 20.78 1.13 -21.06
CA GLN A 380 21.64 2.20 -21.58
C GLN A 380 22.89 2.39 -20.72
N SER A 381 22.73 2.43 -19.39
CA SER A 381 23.88 2.55 -18.48
C SER A 381 24.80 1.32 -18.54
N PHE A 382 24.25 0.13 -18.76
CA PHE A 382 25.07 -1.06 -18.95
C PHE A 382 25.85 -1.00 -20.28
N ALA A 383 25.23 -0.51 -21.37
CA ALA A 383 25.92 -0.29 -22.63
C ALA A 383 27.07 0.71 -22.48
N ASP A 384 26.87 1.81 -21.76
CA ASP A 384 27.91 2.82 -21.50
C ASP A 384 29.02 2.28 -20.61
N PHE A 385 28.67 1.46 -19.61
CA PHE A 385 29.66 0.75 -18.80
C PHE A 385 30.51 -0.18 -19.64
N LEU A 386 29.94 -0.94 -20.59
CA LEU A 386 30.72 -1.82 -21.49
C LEU A 386 31.69 -1.05 -22.41
N LYS A 387 31.36 0.19 -22.80
CA LYS A 387 32.25 1.04 -23.62
C LYS A 387 33.51 1.49 -22.88
N THR A 388 33.56 1.37 -21.55
CA THR A 388 34.80 1.68 -20.79
C THR A 388 35.90 0.70 -21.05
N GLU A 389 35.57 -0.51 -21.57
CA GLU A 389 36.53 -1.62 -21.81
C GLU A 389 37.40 -1.95 -20.58
N SER A 390 36.98 -1.54 -19.41
CA SER A 390 37.67 -1.76 -18.13
C SER A 390 37.73 -3.25 -17.78
N GLU A 391 38.61 -3.62 -16.86
CA GLU A 391 38.67 -5.00 -16.36
C GLU A 391 37.35 -5.39 -15.65
N ALA A 392 36.63 -4.44 -15.06
CA ALA A 392 35.31 -4.65 -14.49
C ALA A 392 34.24 -4.95 -15.56
N ALA A 393 34.33 -4.27 -16.73
CA ALA A 393 33.39 -4.45 -17.84
C ALA A 393 33.65 -5.73 -18.64
N LYS A 394 34.89 -6.25 -18.58
CA LYS A 394 35.24 -7.51 -19.24
C LYS A 394 34.42 -8.66 -18.66
N ASP A 395 33.76 -9.42 -19.53
CA ASP A 395 32.88 -10.55 -19.22
C ASP A 395 31.65 -10.20 -18.36
N ALA A 396 31.39 -8.91 -18.11
CA ALA A 396 30.20 -8.49 -17.39
C ALA A 396 28.93 -8.78 -18.19
N LYS A 397 27.84 -9.17 -17.52
CA LYS A 397 26.52 -9.41 -18.12
C LYS A 397 25.41 -8.76 -17.30
N LEU A 398 24.33 -8.40 -17.99
CA LEU A 398 23.10 -7.88 -17.38
C LEU A 398 22.00 -8.92 -17.49
N VAL A 399 21.36 -9.23 -16.37
CA VAL A 399 20.28 -10.21 -16.27
C VAL A 399 19.01 -9.51 -15.83
N LEU A 400 18.01 -9.49 -16.71
CA LEU A 400 16.70 -8.88 -16.46
C LEU A 400 15.68 -9.98 -16.15
N ILE A 401 15.18 -10.00 -14.92
CA ILE A 401 14.24 -11.01 -14.44
C ILE A 401 12.92 -10.32 -14.10
N GLY A 402 11.81 -10.79 -14.67
CA GLY A 402 10.52 -10.19 -14.36
C GLY A 402 9.33 -10.94 -14.94
N SER A 403 8.14 -10.69 -14.38
CA SER A 403 6.90 -11.25 -14.87
C SER A 403 6.30 -10.43 -16.01
N VAL A 404 5.64 -11.14 -16.93
CA VAL A 404 4.86 -10.60 -18.05
C VAL A 404 3.40 -11.00 -17.85
N ARG A 405 2.52 -10.02 -17.57
CA ARG A 405 1.13 -10.27 -17.16
C ARG A 405 0.12 -10.04 -18.27
N ASP A 406 0.46 -9.18 -19.22
CA ASP A 406 -0.43 -8.74 -20.29
C ASP A 406 0.36 -8.35 -21.55
N ASP A 407 -0.38 -8.04 -22.63
CA ASP A 407 0.18 -7.63 -23.91
C ASP A 407 1.03 -6.34 -23.84
N HIS A 408 0.76 -5.45 -22.87
CA HIS A 408 1.55 -4.23 -22.71
C HIS A 408 2.93 -4.55 -22.15
N ASP A 409 3.00 -5.46 -21.18
CA ASP A 409 4.27 -5.95 -20.63
C ASP A 409 5.05 -6.69 -21.73
N SER A 410 4.40 -7.54 -22.55
CA SER A 410 5.01 -8.27 -23.68
C SER A 410 5.59 -7.32 -24.74
N LYS A 411 4.85 -6.29 -25.13
CA LYS A 411 5.32 -5.26 -26.08
C LYS A 411 6.53 -4.51 -25.53
N ARG A 412 6.55 -4.26 -24.22
CA ARG A 412 7.69 -3.62 -23.57
C ARG A 412 8.94 -4.50 -23.63
N VAL A 413 8.84 -5.78 -23.29
CA VAL A 413 9.97 -6.73 -23.42
C VAL A 413 10.50 -6.72 -24.84
N TYR A 414 9.61 -6.76 -25.84
CA TYR A 414 10.00 -6.67 -27.24
C TYR A 414 10.79 -5.37 -27.54
N THR A 415 10.30 -4.22 -27.08
CA THR A 415 10.98 -2.92 -27.27
C THR A 415 12.35 -2.90 -26.57
N LEU A 416 12.47 -3.49 -25.38
CA LEU A 416 13.75 -3.58 -24.67
C LEU A 416 14.75 -4.49 -25.39
N ARG A 417 14.29 -5.59 -26.00
CA ARG A 417 15.15 -6.46 -26.85
C ARG A 417 15.63 -5.75 -28.11
N LEU A 418 14.79 -4.91 -28.73
CA LEU A 418 15.22 -4.06 -29.84
C LEU A 418 16.30 -3.08 -29.38
N LEU A 419 16.12 -2.40 -28.25
CA LEU A 419 17.13 -1.49 -27.71
C LEU A 419 18.47 -2.19 -27.45
N VAL A 420 18.45 -3.38 -26.89
CA VAL A 420 19.66 -4.21 -26.67
C VAL A 420 20.39 -4.51 -27.99
N ASN A 421 19.65 -4.82 -29.08
CA ASN A 421 20.21 -5.02 -30.41
C ASN A 421 20.78 -3.72 -31.01
N GLU A 422 20.05 -2.58 -30.88
CA GLU A 422 20.49 -1.26 -31.37
C GLU A 422 21.79 -0.81 -30.70
N LEU A 423 21.94 -1.13 -29.41
CA LEU A 423 23.17 -0.82 -28.65
C LEU A 423 24.30 -1.81 -28.88
N GLY A 424 24.10 -2.90 -29.65
CA GLY A 424 25.13 -3.88 -29.96
C GLY A 424 25.56 -4.76 -28.77
N ILE A 425 24.72 -4.90 -27.74
CA ILE A 425 25.06 -5.61 -26.48
C ILE A 425 24.26 -6.91 -26.29
N LYS A 426 23.70 -7.47 -27.37
CA LYS A 426 22.80 -8.64 -27.32
C LYS A 426 23.39 -9.83 -26.58
N ASP A 427 24.66 -10.12 -26.78
CA ASP A 427 25.35 -11.28 -26.21
C ASP A 427 25.73 -11.10 -24.73
N ARG A 428 25.44 -9.92 -24.19
CA ARG A 428 25.76 -9.53 -22.82
C ARG A 428 24.50 -9.27 -21.95
N VAL A 429 23.28 -9.45 -22.52
CA VAL A 429 22.01 -9.19 -21.84
C VAL A 429 21.09 -10.39 -21.94
N GLU A 430 20.69 -10.92 -20.78
CA GLU A 430 19.77 -12.05 -20.65
C GLU A 430 18.39 -11.58 -20.15
N PHE A 431 17.31 -12.16 -20.70
CA PHE A 431 15.92 -11.90 -20.28
C PHE A 431 15.29 -13.20 -19.76
N HIS A 432 14.97 -13.23 -18.48
CA HIS A 432 14.29 -14.34 -17.81
C HIS A 432 12.86 -13.92 -17.48
N LEU A 433 11.91 -14.41 -18.28
CA LEU A 433 10.48 -14.06 -18.14
C LEU A 433 9.80 -15.10 -17.26
N ASP A 434 9.04 -14.64 -16.26
CA ASP A 434 8.28 -15.47 -15.33
C ASP A 434 9.15 -16.54 -14.63
N ALA A 435 10.40 -16.17 -14.29
CA ALA A 435 11.35 -17.05 -13.63
C ALA A 435 10.79 -17.64 -12.33
N SER A 436 11.07 -18.91 -12.10
CA SER A 436 10.73 -19.61 -10.87
C SER A 436 11.58 -19.13 -9.68
N TRP A 437 11.10 -19.35 -8.45
CA TRP A 437 11.89 -18.99 -7.26
C TRP A 437 13.26 -19.66 -7.20
N PRO A 438 13.41 -20.96 -7.51
CA PRO A 438 14.75 -21.57 -7.60
C PRO A 438 15.69 -20.92 -8.61
N GLU A 439 15.17 -20.47 -9.74
CA GLU A 439 15.95 -19.76 -10.76
C GLU A 439 16.39 -18.37 -10.28
N ILE A 440 15.49 -17.64 -9.62
CA ILE A 440 15.81 -16.35 -8.99
C ILE A 440 16.89 -16.54 -7.92
N LEU A 441 16.78 -17.58 -7.12
CA LEU A 441 17.72 -17.89 -6.05
C LEU A 441 19.11 -18.24 -6.60
N ASP A 442 19.18 -19.01 -7.70
CA ASP A 442 20.42 -19.30 -8.40
C ASP A 442 21.13 -18.02 -8.88
N TRP A 443 20.39 -17.09 -9.48
CA TRP A 443 20.95 -15.79 -9.86
C TRP A 443 21.41 -14.95 -8.66
N LEU A 444 20.67 -14.95 -7.56
CA LEU A 444 21.07 -14.26 -6.33
C LEU A 444 22.36 -14.83 -5.72
N GLN A 445 22.62 -16.13 -5.91
CA GLN A 445 23.86 -16.76 -5.46
C GLN A 445 25.06 -16.39 -6.34
N ARG A 446 24.86 -16.36 -7.67
CA ARG A 446 25.95 -16.18 -8.65
C ARG A 446 26.26 -14.72 -8.98
N ALA A 447 25.27 -13.85 -8.97
CA ALA A 447 25.45 -12.46 -9.34
C ALA A 447 26.26 -11.67 -8.31
N SER A 448 26.98 -10.66 -8.76
CA SER A 448 27.75 -9.74 -7.91
C SER A 448 26.98 -8.48 -7.52
N VAL A 449 26.12 -7.97 -8.41
CA VAL A 449 25.46 -6.67 -8.27
C VAL A 449 23.95 -6.82 -8.43
N GLY A 450 23.20 -6.20 -7.52
CA GLY A 450 21.75 -6.02 -7.64
C GLY A 450 21.42 -4.60 -8.07
N VAL A 451 20.57 -4.43 -9.08
CA VAL A 451 20.29 -3.13 -9.68
C VAL A 451 18.83 -2.74 -9.49
N ASN A 452 18.55 -1.45 -9.23
CA ASN A 452 17.20 -0.90 -9.24
C ASN A 452 17.19 0.52 -9.85
N GLY A 453 16.60 0.65 -11.04
CA GLY A 453 16.54 1.91 -11.79
C GLY A 453 15.24 2.71 -11.59
N MET A 454 14.34 2.28 -10.72
CA MET A 454 13.06 2.95 -10.51
C MET A 454 13.23 4.27 -9.74
N TRP A 455 12.82 5.38 -10.38
CA TRP A 455 12.67 6.64 -9.67
C TRP A 455 11.55 6.55 -8.63
N ASN A 456 11.86 6.96 -7.40
CA ASN A 456 10.95 6.92 -6.26
C ASN A 456 10.33 5.52 -6.03
N GLU A 457 11.15 4.46 -6.08
CA GLU A 457 10.72 3.14 -5.58
C GLU A 457 10.21 3.33 -4.14
N HIS A 458 8.96 2.97 -3.90
CA HIS A 458 8.29 3.34 -2.64
C HIS A 458 8.94 2.70 -1.42
N PHE A 459 9.34 1.44 -1.52
CA PHE A 459 10.18 0.76 -0.54
C PHE A 459 11.33 0.05 -1.23
N GLY A 460 11.08 -1.03 -1.98
CA GLY A 460 12.10 -1.78 -2.71
C GLY A 460 12.41 -3.14 -2.09
N ILE A 461 11.41 -4.02 -1.96
CA ILE A 461 11.59 -5.40 -1.43
C ILE A 461 12.76 -6.10 -2.14
N GLY A 462 12.85 -6.03 -3.48
CA GLY A 462 13.93 -6.65 -4.24
C GLY A 462 15.32 -6.12 -3.87
N VAL A 463 15.44 -4.84 -3.47
CA VAL A 463 16.73 -4.29 -3.01
C VAL A 463 17.11 -4.86 -1.63
N VAL A 464 16.13 -5.08 -0.74
CA VAL A 464 16.37 -5.79 0.53
C VAL A 464 16.82 -7.23 0.26
N GLU A 465 16.17 -7.90 -0.70
CA GLU A 465 16.52 -9.27 -1.11
C GLU A 465 17.94 -9.33 -1.69
N TYR A 466 18.37 -8.33 -2.48
CA TYR A 466 19.77 -8.23 -2.93
C TYR A 466 20.72 -8.14 -1.74
N GLN A 467 20.45 -7.27 -0.79
CA GLN A 467 21.29 -7.13 0.40
C GLN A 467 21.31 -8.40 1.25
N ALA A 468 20.18 -9.05 1.45
CA ALA A 468 20.07 -10.32 2.18
C ALA A 468 20.86 -11.45 1.49
N ALA A 469 20.86 -11.48 0.16
CA ALA A 469 21.66 -12.42 -0.64
C ALA A 469 23.13 -12.00 -0.80
N GLY A 470 23.54 -10.87 -0.24
CA GLY A 470 24.91 -10.37 -0.30
C GLY A 470 25.33 -9.73 -1.63
N LEU A 471 24.38 -9.29 -2.48
CA LEU A 471 24.71 -8.51 -3.67
C LEU A 471 25.06 -7.07 -3.29
N ILE A 472 25.98 -6.46 -4.04
CA ILE A 472 26.26 -5.03 -3.93
C ILE A 472 25.17 -4.28 -4.69
N SER A 473 24.38 -3.47 -3.99
CA SER A 473 23.25 -2.77 -4.59
C SER A 473 23.70 -1.50 -5.31
N VAL A 474 23.25 -1.29 -6.58
CA VAL A 474 23.34 -0.03 -7.31
C VAL A 474 21.92 0.42 -7.62
N VAL A 475 21.45 1.49 -6.95
CA VAL A 475 20.04 1.86 -6.92
C VAL A 475 19.84 3.32 -7.29
N HIS A 476 18.62 3.65 -7.76
CA HIS A 476 18.26 5.04 -8.01
C HIS A 476 18.34 5.87 -6.72
N ASP A 477 18.95 7.07 -6.79
CA ASP A 477 19.15 7.99 -5.64
C ASP A 477 17.85 8.66 -5.20
N SER A 478 16.81 7.84 -4.95
CA SER A 478 15.49 8.30 -4.53
C SER A 478 14.69 7.21 -3.82
N GLY A 479 13.57 7.59 -3.19
CA GLY A 479 12.61 6.66 -2.61
C GLY A 479 13.13 5.87 -1.42
N GLY A 480 12.52 4.73 -1.17
CA GLY A 480 12.89 3.80 -0.10
C GLY A 480 14.31 3.25 -0.21
N PRO A 481 14.79 2.86 -1.41
CA PRO A 481 16.16 2.40 -1.56
C PRO A 481 17.20 3.39 -1.03
N LYS A 482 17.02 4.70 -1.29
CA LYS A 482 17.90 5.76 -0.78
C LYS A 482 17.75 5.98 0.73
N LEU A 483 16.53 6.10 1.21
CA LEU A 483 16.27 6.58 2.57
C LEU A 483 16.35 5.47 3.62
N ASP A 484 16.03 4.24 3.23
CA ASP A 484 15.82 3.16 4.18
C ASP A 484 16.77 1.97 3.99
N ILE A 485 17.15 1.61 2.74
CA ILE A 485 17.78 0.31 2.46
C ILE A 485 19.28 0.45 2.22
N VAL A 486 19.69 1.17 1.17
CA VAL A 486 21.10 1.34 0.78
C VAL A 486 21.69 2.54 1.53
N ILE A 487 21.89 2.36 2.81
CA ILE A 487 22.40 3.39 3.72
C ILE A 487 23.79 3.04 4.23
N LYS A 488 24.44 3.99 4.88
CA LYS A 488 25.70 3.71 5.58
C LYS A 488 25.42 3.03 6.91
N ILE A 489 26.15 1.97 7.20
CA ILE A 489 26.16 1.29 8.50
C ILE A 489 27.58 1.43 9.06
N ASP A 490 27.69 1.93 10.28
CA ASP A 490 28.98 2.23 10.93
C ASP A 490 29.88 3.18 10.10
N GLY A 491 29.25 4.14 9.39
CA GLY A 491 29.93 5.10 8.51
C GLY A 491 30.26 4.59 7.10
N GLU A 492 30.16 3.30 6.85
CA GLU A 492 30.56 2.63 5.62
C GLU A 492 29.36 2.26 4.72
N PRO A 493 29.49 2.33 3.38
CA PRO A 493 28.38 2.09 2.45
C PRO A 493 27.94 0.63 2.42
N THR A 494 26.65 0.40 2.14
CA THR A 494 26.07 -0.92 1.83
C THR A 494 25.80 -1.12 0.34
N GLY A 495 26.08 -0.10 -0.48
CA GLY A 495 25.88 -0.06 -1.93
C GLY A 495 26.08 1.35 -2.47
N PHE A 496 25.63 1.59 -3.71
CA PHE A 496 25.82 2.85 -4.43
C PHE A 496 24.50 3.42 -4.94
N HIS A 497 24.47 4.75 -5.11
CA HIS A 497 23.33 5.49 -5.63
C HIS A 497 23.68 6.13 -6.98
N ALA A 498 22.69 6.21 -7.88
CA ALA A 498 22.82 6.81 -9.20
C ALA A 498 21.48 7.41 -9.66
N THR A 499 21.48 8.42 -10.52
CA THR A 499 20.28 9.09 -11.04
C THR A 499 20.14 9.02 -12.56
N ASN A 500 21.23 8.87 -13.27
CA ASN A 500 21.28 8.92 -14.74
C ASN A 500 22.16 7.79 -15.30
N VAL A 501 22.25 7.73 -16.61
CA VAL A 501 22.97 6.67 -17.35
C VAL A 501 24.44 6.61 -16.93
N GLU A 502 25.09 7.75 -16.87
CA GLU A 502 26.51 7.89 -16.56
C GLU A 502 26.81 7.44 -15.12
N GLU A 503 26.02 7.92 -14.15
CA GLU A 503 26.19 7.59 -12.74
C GLU A 503 25.93 6.10 -12.45
N PHE A 504 24.96 5.47 -13.15
CA PHE A 504 24.74 4.03 -13.05
C PHE A 504 25.93 3.25 -13.64
N ALA A 505 26.47 3.66 -14.79
CA ALA A 505 27.67 3.05 -15.38
C ALA A 505 28.88 3.15 -14.42
N GLU A 506 29.12 4.31 -13.81
CA GLU A 506 30.12 4.48 -12.76
C GLU A 506 29.84 3.60 -11.52
N GLY A 507 28.58 3.46 -11.14
CA GLY A 507 28.14 2.61 -10.03
C GLY A 507 28.48 1.14 -10.28
N TYR A 508 28.29 0.66 -11.50
CA TYR A 508 28.67 -0.71 -11.91
C TYR A 508 30.18 -0.90 -11.87
N GLU A 509 30.92 0.05 -12.43
CA GLU A 509 32.39 0.06 -12.40
C GLU A 509 32.89 0.00 -10.94
N LYS A 510 32.40 0.90 -10.07
CA LYS A 510 32.77 0.93 -8.64
C LYS A 510 32.45 -0.39 -7.95
N ALA A 511 31.26 -0.96 -8.18
CA ALA A 511 30.82 -2.18 -7.52
C ALA A 511 31.66 -3.41 -7.93
N LEU A 512 32.01 -3.52 -9.23
CA LEU A 512 32.76 -4.65 -9.78
C LEU A 512 34.28 -4.51 -9.63
N SER A 513 34.81 -3.30 -9.36
CA SER A 513 36.23 -3.04 -9.14
C SER A 513 36.69 -3.17 -7.69
N ILE A 514 35.76 -3.42 -6.74
CA ILE A 514 36.15 -3.63 -5.33
C ILE A 514 36.96 -4.91 -5.22
N LYS A 515 38.19 -4.80 -4.72
CA LYS A 515 39.10 -5.95 -4.56
C LYS A 515 38.67 -6.89 -3.45
N ASP A 516 38.22 -6.34 -2.31
CA ASP A 516 37.68 -7.10 -1.18
C ASP A 516 36.20 -6.76 -0.98
N THR A 517 35.33 -7.57 -1.59
CA THR A 517 33.88 -7.37 -1.62
C THR A 517 33.18 -7.91 -0.37
N LEU A 518 33.79 -8.83 0.38
CA LEU A 518 33.16 -9.51 1.51
C LEU A 518 32.68 -8.53 2.62
N PRO A 519 33.45 -7.52 3.03
CA PRO A 519 33.00 -6.58 4.08
C PRO A 519 31.75 -5.79 3.70
N ILE A 520 31.63 -5.28 2.47
CA ILE A 520 30.43 -4.55 2.02
C ILE A 520 29.22 -5.49 1.92
N ARG A 521 29.39 -6.74 1.47
CA ARG A 521 28.33 -7.74 1.37
C ARG A 521 27.80 -8.14 2.75
N LEU A 522 28.68 -8.43 3.71
CA LEU A 522 28.28 -8.77 5.09
C LEU A 522 27.61 -7.59 5.79
N ARG A 523 28.06 -6.36 5.53
CA ARG A 523 27.44 -5.15 6.05
C ARG A 523 26.05 -4.94 5.46
N ALA A 524 25.86 -5.12 4.15
CA ALA A 524 24.56 -5.07 3.48
C ALA A 524 23.61 -6.12 4.05
N ARG A 525 24.07 -7.37 4.23
CA ARG A 525 23.31 -8.45 4.83
C ARG A 525 22.86 -8.14 6.26
N ARG A 526 23.76 -7.59 7.08
CA ARG A 526 23.43 -7.13 8.44
C ARG A 526 22.37 -6.02 8.41
N SER A 527 22.45 -5.10 7.46
CA SER A 527 21.45 -4.03 7.25
C SER A 527 20.08 -4.59 6.89
N ALA A 528 20.00 -5.64 6.08
CA ALA A 528 18.75 -6.27 5.66
C ALA A 528 17.91 -6.83 6.83
N LYS A 529 18.55 -7.19 7.95
CA LYS A 529 17.85 -7.69 9.16
C LYS A 529 16.84 -6.72 9.76
N ARG A 530 16.90 -5.45 9.42
CA ARG A 530 15.89 -4.45 9.83
C ARG A 530 14.51 -4.65 9.15
N PHE A 531 14.42 -5.56 8.18
CA PHE A 531 13.24 -5.78 7.35
C PHE A 531 12.72 -7.22 7.42
N THR A 532 13.05 -7.95 8.49
CA THR A 532 12.58 -9.31 8.77
C THR A 532 11.08 -9.35 9.08
N GLU A 533 10.48 -10.53 9.02
CA GLU A 533 9.10 -10.72 9.45
C GLU A 533 8.92 -10.38 10.94
N SER A 534 9.88 -10.77 11.79
CA SER A 534 9.85 -10.46 13.23
C SER A 534 9.81 -8.95 13.52
N GLU A 535 10.58 -8.14 12.79
CA GLU A 535 10.56 -6.68 12.92
C GLU A 535 9.22 -6.07 12.48
N PHE A 536 8.62 -6.62 11.41
CA PHE A 536 7.29 -6.24 10.98
C PHE A 536 6.24 -6.56 12.05
N ASP A 537 6.27 -7.78 12.60
CA ASP A 537 5.32 -8.28 13.58
C ASP A 537 5.32 -7.42 14.85
N GLN A 538 6.49 -7.10 15.40
CA GLN A 538 6.61 -6.26 16.58
C GLN A 538 5.98 -4.87 16.37
N LYS A 539 6.27 -4.24 15.22
CA LYS A 539 5.72 -2.92 14.88
C LYS A 539 4.22 -3.00 14.60
N TRP A 540 3.75 -4.08 13.96
CA TRP A 540 2.33 -4.31 13.72
C TRP A 540 1.55 -4.45 15.03
N ILE A 541 2.03 -5.29 15.95
CA ILE A 541 1.44 -5.49 17.28
C ILE A 541 1.30 -4.16 18.01
N ALA A 542 2.35 -3.34 18.04
CA ALA A 542 2.33 -2.04 18.70
C ALA A 542 1.25 -1.09 18.14
N GLN A 543 0.90 -1.19 16.86
CA GLN A 543 -0.19 -0.40 16.28
C GLN A 543 -1.55 -1.04 16.53
N MET A 544 -1.65 -2.38 16.52
CA MET A 544 -2.88 -3.10 16.84
C MET A 544 -3.31 -2.87 18.30
N GLU A 545 -2.38 -2.83 19.25
CA GLU A 545 -2.66 -2.50 20.64
C GLU A 545 -3.35 -1.12 20.79
N LYS A 546 -2.90 -0.13 20.00
CA LYS A 546 -3.56 1.20 19.95
C LYS A 546 -4.99 1.12 19.41
N LEU A 547 -5.21 0.31 18.36
CA LEU A 547 -6.54 0.13 17.77
C LEU A 547 -7.48 -0.57 18.74
N VAL A 548 -7.04 -1.63 19.42
CA VAL A 548 -7.80 -2.34 20.43
C VAL A 548 -8.16 -1.42 21.60
N ALA A 549 -7.20 -0.63 22.10
CA ALA A 549 -7.46 0.36 23.15
C ALA A 549 -8.51 1.41 22.75
N LEU A 550 -8.65 1.74 21.47
CA LEU A 550 -9.69 2.65 20.97
C LEU A 550 -11.08 2.00 20.85
N THR A 551 -11.22 0.68 21.02
CA THR A 551 -12.52 -0.02 21.03
C THR A 551 -13.18 0.00 22.41
N ALA A 552 -12.43 0.24 23.46
CA ALA A 552 -12.90 0.37 24.87
C ALA A 552 -13.63 1.73 25.10
#